data_63cb065fc85145269c9e4b83e62e2872
#
_entry.id   63cb065fc85145269c9e4b83e62e2872
#
_cell.length_a   1.000
_cell.length_b   1.000
_cell.length_c   1.000
_cell.angle_alpha   90.00
_cell.angle_beta   90.00
_cell.angle_gamma   90.00
#
_symmetry.space_group_name_H-M   'P 1'
#
loop_
_entity.id
_entity.type
_entity.pdbx_description
1 polymer ?
#
loop_
_entity_poly.entity_id
_entity_poly.type
_entity_poly.pdbx_seq_one_letter_code
_entity_poly.pdbx_strand_id
1 'polypeptide(L)'
;MSRLLVACAVLLGATSFAQAPAVPEKPNPLKASAERTQAALARLPKAKPEDVKSQDAILKALYDVISGPAGAPRDWQRFRSLFYPGAQLIPLAKPPGATTLAARPITPEDYVTWGQESTATHGFFEKEIARQTHAFGALVQVMSTYEARGTQDGPLIAKGVNSIQLFNDGQRWWVMNIFWIDEKTAGLAVPKDVTQK
;
A
#
# COMPACT_ATOMS: atom_id res chain seq x y z
N MET A 1 73.87 29.73 -58.75
CA MET A 1 72.62 30.40 -58.33
C MET A 1 71.85 29.46 -57.38
N SER A 2 72.10 29.52 -56.07
CA SER A 2 71.51 28.68 -55.07
C SER A 2 70.31 29.44 -54.44
N ARG A 3 69.11 28.84 -54.46
CA ARG A 3 67.96 29.35 -53.78
C ARG A 3 67.82 28.62 -52.46
N LEU A 4 67.91 29.39 -51.35
CA LEU A 4 67.71 28.92 -50.02
C LEU A 4 66.12 28.95 -49.75
N LEU A 5 65.57 27.81 -49.45
CA LEU A 5 64.19 27.70 -48.96
C LEU A 5 64.22 27.72 -47.44
N VAL A 6 63.62 28.75 -46.84
CA VAL A 6 63.38 28.85 -45.40
C VAL A 6 62.01 28.22 -45.08
N ALA A 7 62.01 27.11 -44.34
CA ALA A 7 60.81 26.49 -43.85
C ALA A 7 60.46 27.11 -42.51
N CYS A 8 59.30 27.81 -42.43
CA CYS A 8 58.70 28.27 -41.19
C CYS A 8 57.90 27.12 -40.57
N ALA A 9 58.37 26.57 -39.46
CA ALA A 9 57.59 25.64 -38.64
C ALA A 9 56.62 26.42 -37.76
N VAL A 10 55.31 26.26 -38.02
CA VAL A 10 54.26 26.79 -37.15
C VAL A 10 53.97 25.77 -36.03
N LEU A 11 54.43 26.10 -34.83
CA LEU A 11 54.03 25.35 -33.60
C LEU A 11 52.57 25.66 -33.21
N LEU A 12 51.67 24.75 -33.51
CA LEU A 12 50.31 24.76 -32.98
C LEU A 12 50.35 24.27 -31.53
N GLY A 13 50.30 25.20 -30.58
CA GLY A 13 50.14 24.90 -29.16
C GLY A 13 48.72 24.37 -28.90
N ALA A 14 48.60 23.09 -28.57
CA ALA A 14 47.34 22.50 -28.11
C ALA A 14 47.05 23.01 -26.70
N THR A 15 46.12 23.96 -26.57
CA THR A 15 45.55 24.37 -25.27
C THR A 15 44.60 23.29 -24.78
N SER A 16 45.06 22.47 -23.83
CA SER A 16 44.18 21.56 -23.07
C SER A 16 43.21 22.41 -22.23
N PHE A 17 41.98 22.46 -22.66
CA PHE A 17 40.90 22.96 -21.77
C PHE A 17 40.69 21.90 -20.70
N ALA A 18 41.13 22.17 -19.48
CA ALA A 18 40.79 21.40 -18.30
C ALA A 18 39.26 21.48 -18.11
N GLN A 19 38.60 20.33 -18.25
CA GLN A 19 37.16 20.19 -18.04
C GLN A 19 36.89 20.48 -16.56
N ALA A 20 36.05 21.49 -16.26
CA ALA A 20 35.67 21.83 -14.91
C ALA A 20 35.03 20.58 -14.25
N PRO A 21 35.31 20.31 -12.96
CA PRO A 21 34.72 19.18 -12.27
C PRO A 21 33.19 19.27 -12.35
N ALA A 22 32.55 18.17 -12.80
CA ALA A 22 31.11 18.08 -12.89
C ALA A 22 30.50 18.32 -11.47
N VAL A 23 29.67 19.35 -11.35
CA VAL A 23 28.92 19.61 -10.14
C VAL A 23 28.04 18.38 -9.90
N PRO A 24 28.10 17.72 -8.72
CA PRO A 24 27.29 16.54 -8.46
C PRO A 24 25.82 16.89 -8.61
N GLU A 25 25.14 16.21 -9.52
CA GLU A 25 23.73 16.37 -9.78
C GLU A 25 22.95 16.06 -8.50
N LYS A 26 22.08 16.98 -8.07
CA LYS A 26 21.24 16.75 -6.89
C LYS A 26 20.37 15.51 -7.12
N PRO A 27 20.28 14.56 -6.16
CA PRO A 27 19.48 13.37 -6.32
C PRO A 27 18.03 13.72 -6.67
N ASN A 28 17.51 13.17 -7.75
CA ASN A 28 16.08 13.32 -8.09
C ASN A 28 15.25 12.48 -7.11
N PRO A 29 14.40 13.10 -6.23
CA PRO A 29 13.65 12.38 -5.22
C PRO A 29 12.63 11.40 -5.82
N LEU A 30 12.08 11.69 -7.00
CA LEU A 30 11.12 10.81 -7.69
C LEU A 30 11.83 9.56 -8.22
N LYS A 31 13.02 9.70 -8.79
CA LYS A 31 13.84 8.56 -9.24
C LYS A 31 14.20 7.67 -8.06
N ALA A 32 14.71 8.25 -6.98
CA ALA A 32 15.05 7.52 -5.77
C ALA A 32 13.81 6.81 -5.14
N SER A 33 12.62 7.42 -5.21
CA SER A 33 11.37 6.80 -4.77
C SER A 33 10.99 5.60 -5.65
N ALA A 34 11.09 5.74 -6.98
CA ALA A 34 10.80 4.64 -7.91
C ALA A 34 11.75 3.45 -7.69
N GLU A 35 13.05 3.71 -7.51
CA GLU A 35 14.05 2.66 -7.22
C GLU A 35 13.75 1.92 -5.91
N ARG A 36 13.40 2.64 -4.85
CA ARG A 36 12.98 2.00 -3.58
C ARG A 36 11.74 1.14 -3.76
N THR A 37 10.74 1.61 -4.52
CA THR A 37 9.51 0.87 -4.80
C THR A 37 9.82 -0.42 -5.57
N GLN A 38 10.66 -0.36 -6.60
CA GLN A 38 11.06 -1.54 -7.36
C GLN A 38 11.83 -2.55 -6.50
N ALA A 39 12.75 -2.08 -5.67
CA ALA A 39 13.47 -2.94 -4.73
C ALA A 39 12.55 -3.60 -3.69
N ALA A 40 11.50 -2.89 -3.25
CA ALA A 40 10.51 -3.44 -2.33
C ALA A 40 9.60 -4.48 -3.01
N LEU A 41 9.13 -4.21 -4.24
CA LEU A 41 8.34 -5.16 -5.04
C LEU A 41 9.07 -6.50 -5.23
N ALA A 42 10.38 -6.46 -5.50
CA ALA A 42 11.20 -7.65 -5.68
C ALA A 42 11.31 -8.55 -4.43
N ARG A 43 11.01 -8.00 -3.24
CA ARG A 43 11.07 -8.71 -1.94
C ARG A 43 9.71 -9.18 -1.44
N LEU A 44 8.61 -8.74 -2.08
CA LEU A 44 7.28 -9.14 -1.67
C LEU A 44 7.05 -10.65 -1.92
N PRO A 45 6.28 -11.31 -1.04
CA PRO A 45 5.80 -12.65 -1.33
C PRO A 45 4.99 -12.67 -2.63
N LYS A 46 5.12 -13.76 -3.38
CA LYS A 46 4.33 -13.96 -4.59
C LYS A 46 2.85 -14.12 -4.23
N ALA A 47 1.99 -13.29 -4.79
CA ALA A 47 0.55 -13.42 -4.61
C ALA A 47 0.00 -14.65 -5.33
N LYS A 48 -1.05 -15.24 -4.76
CA LYS A 48 -1.83 -16.26 -5.46
C LYS A 48 -2.62 -15.58 -6.59
N PRO A 49 -2.55 -16.08 -7.84
CA PRO A 49 -3.25 -15.43 -8.95
C PRO A 49 -4.75 -15.25 -8.70
N GLU A 50 -5.38 -16.22 -8.04
CA GLU A 50 -6.80 -16.20 -7.68
C GLU A 50 -7.16 -15.04 -6.73
N ASP A 51 -6.24 -14.59 -5.89
CA ASP A 51 -6.47 -13.49 -4.95
C ASP A 51 -6.42 -12.10 -5.60
N VAL A 52 -5.75 -11.98 -6.75
CA VAL A 52 -5.41 -10.66 -7.31
C VAL A 52 -5.89 -10.44 -8.74
N LYS A 53 -6.68 -11.38 -9.29
CA LYS A 53 -7.18 -11.34 -10.68
C LYS A 53 -8.29 -10.32 -10.90
N SER A 54 -9.02 -9.92 -9.86
CA SER A 54 -10.14 -8.98 -9.95
C SER A 54 -10.30 -8.18 -8.66
N GLN A 55 -11.11 -7.10 -8.69
CA GLN A 55 -11.49 -6.33 -7.52
C GLN A 55 -12.17 -7.22 -6.47
N ASP A 56 -13.12 -8.06 -6.87
CA ASP A 56 -13.80 -8.98 -5.96
C ASP A 56 -12.83 -9.99 -5.33
N ALA A 57 -11.88 -10.49 -6.11
CA ALA A 57 -10.91 -11.45 -5.63
C ALA A 57 -9.98 -10.85 -4.56
N ILE A 58 -9.45 -9.64 -4.78
CA ILE A 58 -8.53 -9.03 -3.83
C ILE A 58 -9.26 -8.56 -2.56
N LEU A 59 -10.49 -8.06 -2.67
CA LEU A 59 -11.30 -7.70 -1.51
C LEU A 59 -11.66 -8.93 -0.70
N LYS A 60 -12.10 -10.02 -1.36
CA LYS A 60 -12.34 -11.29 -0.66
C LYS A 60 -11.09 -11.81 0.04
N ALA A 61 -9.94 -11.82 -0.63
CA ALA A 61 -8.67 -12.26 -0.06
C ALA A 61 -8.27 -11.43 1.17
N LEU A 62 -8.53 -10.12 1.14
CA LEU A 62 -8.25 -9.20 2.23
C LEU A 62 -9.03 -9.56 3.51
N TYR A 63 -10.33 -9.84 3.40
CA TYR A 63 -11.18 -10.26 4.52
C TYR A 63 -10.86 -11.69 4.99
N ASP A 64 -10.63 -12.60 4.05
CA ASP A 64 -10.35 -14.02 4.36
C ASP A 64 -9.05 -14.17 5.17
N VAL A 65 -7.98 -13.45 4.76
CA VAL A 65 -6.63 -13.68 5.31
C VAL A 65 -6.47 -13.24 6.75
N ILE A 66 -7.29 -12.28 7.22
CA ILE A 66 -7.28 -11.79 8.60
C ILE A 66 -8.27 -12.57 9.49
N SER A 67 -9.19 -13.34 8.89
CA SER A 67 -10.25 -14.03 9.59
C SER A 67 -9.83 -15.43 10.06
N GLY A 68 -10.32 -15.84 11.26
CA GLY A 68 -10.10 -17.18 11.80
C GLY A 68 -10.26 -17.25 13.31
N PRO A 69 -10.25 -18.47 13.89
CA PRO A 69 -10.39 -18.67 15.33
C PRO A 69 -9.15 -18.22 16.10
N ALA A 70 -9.30 -18.07 17.43
CA ALA A 70 -8.19 -17.79 18.33
C ALA A 70 -7.12 -18.90 18.23
N GLY A 71 -5.85 -18.50 18.28
CA GLY A 71 -4.70 -19.41 18.23
C GLY A 71 -4.42 -20.02 16.84
N ALA A 72 -5.32 -19.91 15.88
CA ALA A 72 -5.05 -20.38 14.52
C ALA A 72 -4.12 -19.41 13.78
N PRO A 73 -3.06 -19.90 13.13
CA PRO A 73 -2.15 -19.05 12.39
C PRO A 73 -2.86 -18.41 11.19
N ARG A 74 -2.59 -17.13 10.96
CA ARG A 74 -3.00 -16.43 9.73
C ARG A 74 -1.92 -16.56 8.68
N ASP A 75 -2.30 -16.59 7.40
CA ASP A 75 -1.35 -16.57 6.28
C ASP A 75 -0.84 -15.14 6.06
N TRP A 76 0.10 -14.70 6.93
CA TRP A 76 0.66 -13.36 6.85
C TRP A 76 1.51 -13.13 5.59
N GLN A 77 2.01 -14.18 4.95
CA GLN A 77 2.68 -14.05 3.65
C GLN A 77 1.66 -13.72 2.55
N ARG A 78 0.51 -14.38 2.56
CA ARG A 78 -0.62 -14.06 1.69
C ARG A 78 -1.11 -12.62 1.94
N PHE A 79 -1.22 -12.19 3.22
CA PHE A 79 -1.59 -10.82 3.56
C PHE A 79 -0.62 -9.80 2.95
N ARG A 80 0.69 -9.96 3.19
CA ARG A 80 1.73 -9.06 2.63
C ARG A 80 1.67 -8.96 1.11
N SER A 81 1.35 -10.06 0.44
CA SER A 81 1.31 -10.12 -1.01
C SER A 81 0.19 -9.30 -1.65
N LEU A 82 -0.82 -8.86 -0.89
CA LEU A 82 -1.94 -8.07 -1.39
C LEU A 82 -1.60 -6.57 -1.49
N PHE A 83 -0.62 -6.10 -0.72
CA PHE A 83 -0.31 -4.67 -0.58
C PHE A 83 0.83 -4.22 -1.48
N TYR A 84 0.64 -3.06 -2.10
CA TYR A 84 1.72 -2.41 -2.85
C TYR A 84 2.73 -1.76 -1.88
N PRO A 85 4.04 -1.68 -2.23
CA PRO A 85 5.02 -0.99 -1.39
C PRO A 85 4.62 0.46 -1.11
N GLY A 86 4.64 0.83 0.18
CA GLY A 86 4.17 2.13 0.63
C GLY A 86 2.69 2.19 1.00
N ALA A 87 1.96 1.08 0.89
CA ALA A 87 0.58 0.97 1.35
C ALA A 87 0.44 1.29 2.83
N GLN A 88 -0.72 1.85 3.21
CA GLN A 88 -1.04 2.20 4.59
C GLN A 88 -2.38 1.63 5.02
N LEU A 89 -2.44 1.26 6.29
CA LEU A 89 -3.66 0.92 7.01
C LEU A 89 -3.90 2.00 8.07
N ILE A 90 -5.07 2.65 8.05
CA ILE A 90 -5.30 3.87 8.81
C ILE A 90 -6.59 3.74 9.62
N PRO A 91 -6.54 3.17 10.84
CA PRO A 91 -7.69 3.22 11.73
C PRO A 91 -7.94 4.65 12.22
N LEU A 92 -9.22 5.04 12.27
CA LEU A 92 -9.66 6.16 13.08
C LEU A 92 -9.99 5.67 14.48
N ALA A 93 -9.49 6.34 15.49
CA ALA A 93 -9.74 6.01 16.88
C ALA A 93 -9.83 7.28 17.75
N LYS A 94 -10.51 7.17 18.89
CA LYS A 94 -10.44 8.18 19.95
C LYS A 94 -9.32 7.78 20.91
N PRO A 95 -8.24 8.59 21.05
CA PRO A 95 -7.27 8.35 22.10
C PRO A 95 -7.93 8.39 23.50
N PRO A 96 -7.40 7.67 24.49
CA PRO A 96 -7.93 7.71 25.85
C PRO A 96 -8.03 9.16 26.37
N GLY A 97 -9.23 9.54 26.86
CA GLY A 97 -9.51 10.89 27.37
C GLY A 97 -9.70 11.97 26.31
N ALA A 98 -9.53 11.68 25.01
CA ALA A 98 -9.75 12.64 23.95
C ALA A 98 -11.21 12.73 23.52
N THR A 99 -11.64 13.93 23.13
CA THR A 99 -12.95 14.19 22.50
C THR A 99 -12.90 14.13 20.99
N THR A 100 -11.70 14.23 20.41
CA THR A 100 -11.45 14.25 18.97
C THR A 100 -10.98 12.88 18.46
N LEU A 101 -11.26 12.61 17.19
CA LEU A 101 -10.70 11.46 16.47
C LEU A 101 -9.23 11.73 16.08
N ALA A 102 -8.45 10.66 16.03
CA ALA A 102 -7.12 10.65 15.46
C ALA A 102 -7.01 9.55 14.41
N ALA A 103 -6.38 9.85 13.27
CA ALA A 103 -5.93 8.85 12.33
C ALA A 103 -4.59 8.27 12.82
N ARG A 104 -4.41 6.95 12.68
CA ARG A 104 -3.18 6.24 13.08
C ARG A 104 -2.61 5.47 11.90
N PRO A 105 -1.90 6.12 10.96
CA PRO A 105 -1.30 5.42 9.84
C PRO A 105 -0.28 4.39 10.32
N ILE A 106 -0.45 3.15 9.89
CA ILE A 106 0.46 2.03 10.14
C ILE A 106 0.78 1.33 8.82
N THR A 107 1.91 0.65 8.77
CA THR A 107 2.29 -0.18 7.63
C THR A 107 1.58 -1.54 7.67
N PRO A 108 1.51 -2.29 6.54
CA PRO A 108 1.06 -3.68 6.56
C PRO A 108 1.88 -4.54 7.53
N GLU A 109 3.16 -4.25 7.75
CA GLU A 109 4.01 -5.00 8.70
C GLU A 109 3.67 -4.70 10.16
N ASP A 110 3.36 -3.44 10.49
CA ASP A 110 2.86 -3.10 11.83
C ASP A 110 1.54 -3.82 12.12
N TYR A 111 0.65 -3.90 11.12
CA TYR A 111 -0.61 -4.65 11.23
C TYR A 111 -0.36 -6.15 11.47
N VAL A 112 0.59 -6.74 10.75
CA VAL A 112 0.98 -8.16 10.95
C VAL A 112 1.47 -8.39 12.36
N THR A 113 2.35 -7.52 12.87
CA THR A 113 2.90 -7.64 14.24
C THR A 113 1.77 -7.59 15.28
N TRP A 114 0.91 -6.58 15.21
CA TRP A 114 -0.26 -6.47 16.08
C TRP A 114 -1.22 -7.66 15.90
N GLY A 115 -1.48 -8.08 14.67
CA GLY A 115 -2.40 -9.16 14.34
C GLY A 115 -1.93 -10.52 14.89
N GLN A 116 -0.63 -10.80 14.84
CA GLN A 116 -0.05 -12.02 15.44
C GLN A 116 -0.29 -12.09 16.95
N GLU A 117 -0.07 -10.99 17.65
CA GLU A 117 -0.31 -10.92 19.09
C GLU A 117 -1.81 -11.04 19.43
N SER A 118 -2.66 -10.27 18.75
CA SER A 118 -4.09 -10.24 18.99
C SER A 118 -4.76 -11.59 18.70
N THR A 119 -4.44 -12.21 17.56
CA THR A 119 -5.08 -13.46 17.12
C THR A 119 -4.59 -14.70 17.88
N ALA A 120 -3.50 -14.61 18.64
CA ALA A 120 -3.06 -15.68 19.53
C ALA A 120 -4.12 -16.02 20.60
N THR A 121 -4.86 -15.02 21.07
CA THR A 121 -5.84 -15.17 22.15
C THR A 121 -7.26 -14.84 21.76
N HIS A 122 -7.47 -14.14 20.64
CA HIS A 122 -8.79 -13.70 20.16
C HIS A 122 -9.08 -14.21 18.76
N GLY A 123 -10.24 -14.79 18.55
CA GLY A 123 -10.77 -15.05 17.22
C GLY A 123 -11.23 -13.73 16.57
N PHE A 124 -11.07 -13.65 15.26
CA PHE A 124 -11.52 -12.51 14.47
C PHE A 124 -12.06 -13.00 13.13
N PHE A 125 -13.29 -12.67 12.83
CA PHE A 125 -13.98 -13.01 11.60
C PHE A 125 -14.62 -11.75 11.04
N GLU A 126 -14.05 -11.24 9.97
CA GLU A 126 -14.55 -10.05 9.29
C GLU A 126 -15.04 -10.42 7.89
N LYS A 127 -16.18 -9.86 7.51
CA LYS A 127 -16.73 -10.04 6.17
C LYS A 127 -17.29 -8.73 5.63
N GLU A 128 -17.15 -8.54 4.35
CA GLU A 128 -17.89 -7.51 3.63
C GLU A 128 -19.36 -7.89 3.52
N ILE A 129 -20.25 -6.93 3.84
CA ILE A 129 -21.70 -7.11 3.72
C ILE A 129 -22.31 -6.25 2.62
N ALA A 130 -21.65 -5.17 2.21
CA ALA A 130 -22.05 -4.29 1.13
C ALA A 130 -20.86 -3.47 0.65
N ARG A 131 -20.94 -2.91 -0.57
CA ARG A 131 -19.93 -1.96 -1.06
C ARG A 131 -20.51 -0.98 -2.06
N GLN A 132 -19.85 0.18 -2.15
CA GLN A 132 -19.95 1.10 -3.28
C GLN A 132 -18.57 1.27 -3.89
N THR A 133 -18.50 1.29 -5.24
CA THR A 133 -17.23 1.35 -5.97
C THR A 133 -17.27 2.50 -6.96
N HIS A 134 -16.23 3.33 -6.94
CA HIS A 134 -15.97 4.37 -7.93
C HIS A 134 -14.66 4.06 -8.63
N ALA A 135 -14.65 4.08 -9.95
CA ALA A 135 -13.48 3.71 -10.75
C ALA A 135 -13.20 4.72 -11.86
N PHE A 136 -11.91 4.95 -12.09
CA PHE A 136 -11.42 5.65 -13.26
C PHE A 136 -10.19 4.91 -13.80
N GLY A 137 -10.39 4.11 -14.86
CA GLY A 137 -9.35 3.26 -15.41
C GLY A 137 -8.79 2.27 -14.37
N ALA A 138 -7.50 2.34 -14.10
CA ALA A 138 -6.82 1.48 -13.13
C ALA A 138 -7.05 1.88 -11.66
N LEU A 139 -7.49 3.11 -11.40
CA LEU A 139 -7.73 3.64 -10.04
C LEU A 139 -9.14 3.28 -9.58
N VAL A 140 -9.25 2.69 -8.39
CA VAL A 140 -10.53 2.27 -7.80
C VAL A 140 -10.59 2.67 -6.33
N GLN A 141 -11.71 3.31 -5.96
CA GLN A 141 -12.10 3.61 -4.59
C GLN A 141 -13.29 2.73 -4.21
N VAL A 142 -13.16 1.99 -3.12
CA VAL A 142 -14.21 1.12 -2.58
C VAL A 142 -14.59 1.58 -1.18
N MET A 143 -15.87 1.86 -0.96
CA MET A 143 -16.47 1.99 0.38
C MET A 143 -17.07 0.64 0.74
N SER A 144 -16.34 -0.16 1.52
CA SER A 144 -16.71 -1.54 1.88
C SER A 144 -17.26 -1.56 3.29
N THR A 145 -18.55 -1.85 3.44
CA THR A 145 -19.17 -2.05 4.75
C THR A 145 -18.87 -3.44 5.26
N TYR A 146 -18.39 -3.54 6.49
CA TYR A 146 -18.00 -4.79 7.10
C TYR A 146 -18.75 -5.08 8.41
N GLU A 147 -18.82 -6.36 8.76
CA GLU A 147 -19.16 -6.88 10.08
C GLU A 147 -18.01 -7.73 10.60
N ALA A 148 -17.67 -7.56 11.89
CA ALA A 148 -16.66 -8.37 12.57
C ALA A 148 -17.24 -9.08 13.78
N ARG A 149 -16.79 -10.32 14.03
CA ARG A 149 -17.22 -11.22 15.12
C ARG A 149 -16.01 -11.90 15.75
N GLY A 150 -16.11 -12.27 17.02
CA GLY A 150 -15.05 -13.02 17.70
C GLY A 150 -15.03 -14.52 17.37
N THR A 151 -16.17 -15.08 16.95
CA THR A 151 -16.31 -16.44 16.41
C THR A 151 -17.17 -16.36 15.15
N GLN A 152 -17.08 -17.39 14.28
CA GLN A 152 -17.74 -17.37 12.97
C GLN A 152 -19.23 -17.03 13.04
N ASP A 153 -19.96 -17.60 14.00
CA ASP A 153 -21.40 -17.40 14.20
C ASP A 153 -21.71 -16.66 15.51
N GLY A 154 -20.71 -16.00 16.10
CA GLY A 154 -20.85 -15.28 17.36
C GLY A 154 -21.54 -13.93 17.21
N PRO A 155 -21.73 -13.22 18.33
CA PRO A 155 -22.29 -11.89 18.30
C PRO A 155 -21.41 -10.90 17.53
N LEU A 156 -22.03 -9.87 16.98
CA LEU A 156 -21.35 -8.77 16.33
C LEU A 156 -20.50 -8.02 17.36
N ILE A 157 -19.21 -7.84 17.06
CA ILE A 157 -18.28 -7.06 17.90
C ILE A 157 -17.95 -5.71 17.28
N ALA A 158 -18.00 -5.59 15.95
CA ALA A 158 -17.85 -4.33 15.24
C ALA A 158 -18.62 -4.36 13.91
N LYS A 159 -19.09 -3.18 13.50
CA LYS A 159 -19.57 -2.90 12.16
C LYS A 159 -19.05 -1.53 11.77
N GLY A 160 -18.63 -1.37 10.52
CA GLY A 160 -18.05 -0.12 10.08
C GLY A 160 -17.85 -0.07 8.57
N VAL A 161 -17.09 0.90 8.13
CA VAL A 161 -16.77 1.10 6.72
C VAL A 161 -15.26 1.17 6.54
N ASN A 162 -14.76 0.35 5.62
CA ASN A 162 -13.41 0.41 5.08
C ASN A 162 -13.44 1.23 3.78
N SER A 163 -12.73 2.35 3.72
CA SER A 163 -12.43 3.10 2.51
C SER A 163 -11.14 2.54 1.94
N ILE A 164 -11.25 1.75 0.86
CA ILE A 164 -10.14 0.99 0.29
C ILE A 164 -9.75 1.58 -1.06
N GLN A 165 -8.48 1.90 -1.25
CA GLN A 165 -7.94 2.27 -2.54
C GLN A 165 -7.23 1.09 -3.18
N LEU A 166 -7.68 0.76 -4.40
CA LEU A 166 -7.08 -0.29 -5.22
C LEU A 166 -6.55 0.31 -6.52
N PHE A 167 -5.56 -0.35 -7.10
CA PHE A 167 -5.20 -0.11 -8.49
C PHE A 167 -4.79 -1.40 -9.20
N ASN A 168 -4.90 -1.37 -10.53
CA ASN A 168 -4.45 -2.45 -11.40
C ASN A 168 -3.20 -1.99 -12.18
N ASP A 169 -2.11 -2.74 -12.07
CA ASP A 169 -0.84 -2.44 -12.75
C ASP A 169 -0.77 -2.97 -14.19
N GLY A 170 -1.87 -3.53 -14.70
CA GLY A 170 -1.97 -4.21 -15.99
C GLY A 170 -1.76 -5.73 -15.89
N GLN A 171 -1.30 -6.25 -14.75
CA GLN A 171 -1.09 -7.66 -14.49
C GLN A 171 -1.94 -8.18 -13.33
N ARG A 172 -2.14 -7.35 -12.30
CA ARG A 172 -2.85 -7.72 -11.08
C ARG A 172 -3.43 -6.51 -10.36
N TRP A 173 -4.33 -6.78 -9.42
CA TRP A 173 -4.84 -5.81 -8.45
C TRP A 173 -3.95 -5.71 -7.22
N TRP A 174 -3.89 -4.50 -6.65
CA TRP A 174 -3.12 -4.14 -5.48
C TRP A 174 -3.97 -3.31 -4.52
N VAL A 175 -3.77 -3.54 -3.21
CA VAL A 175 -4.27 -2.64 -2.16
C VAL A 175 -3.23 -1.54 -1.93
N MET A 176 -3.66 -0.28 -2.04
CA MET A 176 -2.80 0.88 -1.81
C MET A 176 -3.06 1.53 -0.46
N ASN A 177 -4.31 1.51 0.00
CA ASN A 177 -4.69 2.14 1.25
C ASN A 177 -5.98 1.52 1.79
N ILE A 178 -6.07 1.39 3.11
CA ILE A 178 -7.30 1.06 3.84
C ILE A 178 -7.45 2.08 4.96
N PHE A 179 -8.52 2.87 4.92
CA PHE A 179 -8.85 3.86 5.93
C PHE A 179 -10.23 3.54 6.49
N TRP A 180 -10.36 3.33 7.81
CA TRP A 180 -11.62 2.83 8.35
C TRP A 180 -12.03 3.43 9.69
N ILE A 181 -13.33 3.32 9.95
CA ILE A 181 -13.96 3.64 11.21
C ILE A 181 -15.13 2.68 11.46
N ASP A 182 -15.31 2.27 12.69
CA ASP A 182 -16.49 1.52 13.12
C ASP A 182 -17.59 2.43 13.70
N GLU A 183 -18.83 1.92 13.78
CA GLU A 183 -20.03 2.64 14.27
C GLU A 183 -19.83 3.19 15.68
N LYS A 184 -19.22 2.42 16.58
CA LYS A 184 -18.98 2.82 17.98
C LYS A 184 -18.02 4.01 18.04
N THR A 185 -16.93 3.96 17.29
CA THR A 185 -15.94 5.04 17.22
C THR A 185 -16.51 6.28 16.55
N ALA A 186 -17.31 6.11 15.49
CA ALA A 186 -17.97 7.19 14.77
C ALA A 186 -19.09 7.83 15.60
N GLY A 187 -19.73 7.09 16.49
CA GLY A 187 -20.96 7.50 17.18
C GLY A 187 -22.18 7.55 16.26
N LEU A 188 -22.15 6.87 15.13
CA LEU A 188 -23.16 6.86 14.06
C LEU A 188 -23.33 5.44 13.54
N ALA A 189 -24.56 5.07 13.16
CA ALA A 189 -24.79 3.85 12.38
C ALA A 189 -24.32 4.04 10.94
N VAL A 190 -23.85 2.96 10.31
CA VAL A 190 -23.50 2.97 8.88
C VAL A 190 -24.74 3.34 8.06
N PRO A 191 -24.69 4.38 7.21
CA PRO A 191 -25.82 4.82 6.41
C PRO A 191 -26.30 3.73 5.43
N LYS A 192 -27.62 3.71 5.14
CA LYS A 192 -28.22 2.69 4.27
C LYS A 192 -27.70 2.72 2.84
N ASP A 193 -27.35 3.89 2.32
CA ASP A 193 -26.77 4.08 0.97
C ASP A 193 -25.39 3.44 0.82
N VAL A 194 -24.62 3.32 1.91
CA VAL A 194 -23.33 2.59 1.93
C VAL A 194 -23.53 1.09 2.16
N THR A 195 -24.76 0.65 2.48
CA THR A 195 -25.11 -0.76 2.74
C THR A 195 -25.90 -1.41 1.60
N GLN A 196 -26.30 -0.66 0.58
CA GLN A 196 -26.99 -1.20 -0.60
C GLN A 196 -25.96 -1.66 -1.65
N LYS A 197 -26.20 -2.88 -2.20
CA LYS A 197 -25.46 -3.44 -3.32
C LYS A 197 -25.89 -2.82 -4.64
#